data_96fd478d6015417fdc163b51a9d0f5b0
#
_entry.id   96fd478d6015417fdc163b51a9d0f5b0
#
_cell.length_a   1.000
_cell.length_b   1.000
_cell.length_c   1.000
_cell.angle_alpha   90.00
_cell.angle_beta   90.00
_cell.angle_gamma   90.00
#
_symmetry.space_group_name_H-M   'P 1'
#
loop_
_entity.id
_entity.type
_entity.pdbx_description
1 polymer ?
#
loop_
_entity_poly.entity_id
_entity_poly.type
_entity_poly.pdbx_seq_one_letter_code
_entity_poly.pdbx_strand_id
1 'polypeptide(L)'
;MSYKVMGVTAGRKNSNSEYLLKEALSACQEQGADVTMINLRDYNILDCTGCTACTKGMSEGKNVGCVLDKKDDKKRIMDVMLNQDAVIFSVPTYDLMPTATYLAFAQRSLAFETAFLEAIHAIEHRDRIAGLISVGGSTRSWQSMALEGMQATMFTTDFKVVDMILATQVPGNGQCLLNDELMARAHRMGENIMECLRTPAAERKWMGEEDMGWCPNCHSNALVLGEPQWDGLYYPIECQVCGAGGTLEKTEDGKWKFVISEDGLLKDRTTVEGRAKHLEEIGTIQGGFFGDPEKLKQVAEKKIKYVNMHFKGV
;
A
#
# COMPACT_ATOMS: atom_id res chain seq x y z
N MET A 1 -7.40 -23.45 14.80
CA MET A 1 -7.90 -22.06 14.89
C MET A 1 -8.35 -21.65 13.51
N SER A 2 -9.44 -20.88 13.37
CA SER A 2 -9.86 -20.33 12.07
C SER A 2 -8.98 -19.13 11.72
N TYR A 3 -8.66 -18.94 10.44
CA TYR A 3 -8.00 -17.75 9.96
C TYR A 3 -8.93 -16.53 10.07
N LYS A 4 -8.38 -15.36 10.38
CA LYS A 4 -9.11 -14.09 10.48
C LYS A 4 -8.89 -13.27 9.22
N VAL A 5 -9.96 -12.96 8.51
CA VAL A 5 -9.91 -12.18 7.27
C VAL A 5 -10.78 -10.92 7.41
N MET A 6 -10.19 -9.76 7.14
CA MET A 6 -10.91 -8.49 7.21
C MET A 6 -11.09 -7.90 5.81
N GLY A 7 -12.34 -7.59 5.46
CA GLY A 7 -12.66 -6.80 4.29
C GLY A 7 -12.73 -5.32 4.60
N VAL A 8 -12.14 -4.49 3.75
CA VAL A 8 -12.16 -3.04 3.89
C VAL A 8 -12.58 -2.40 2.57
N THR A 9 -13.65 -1.60 2.59
CA THR A 9 -14.05 -0.77 1.45
C THR A 9 -14.04 0.71 1.80
N ALA A 10 -13.93 1.57 0.79
CA ALA A 10 -14.01 3.03 0.92
C ALA A 10 -15.05 3.64 -0.04
N GLY A 11 -15.89 2.79 -0.62
CA GLY A 11 -16.98 3.18 -1.50
C GLY A 11 -18.26 3.55 -0.75
N ARG A 12 -19.26 4.04 -1.50
CA ARG A 12 -20.62 4.17 -0.96
C ARG A 12 -21.22 2.79 -0.66
N LYS A 13 -22.21 2.74 0.22
CA LYS A 13 -22.96 1.51 0.51
C LYS A 13 -23.66 0.97 -0.76
N ASN A 14 -23.73 -0.35 -0.85
CA ASN A 14 -24.31 -1.07 -1.99
C ASN A 14 -23.66 -0.70 -3.34
N SER A 15 -22.35 -0.49 -3.35
CA SER A 15 -21.58 -0.18 -4.56
C SER A 15 -20.90 -1.44 -5.14
N ASN A 16 -20.41 -1.32 -6.37
CA ASN A 16 -19.65 -2.40 -7.02
C ASN A 16 -18.46 -2.86 -6.16
N SER A 17 -17.75 -1.93 -5.53
CA SER A 17 -16.62 -2.28 -4.64
C SER A 17 -17.09 -3.07 -3.41
N GLU A 18 -18.26 -2.76 -2.86
CA GLU A 18 -18.82 -3.52 -1.74
C GLU A 18 -19.27 -4.92 -2.16
N TYR A 19 -19.90 -5.05 -3.33
CA TYR A 19 -20.37 -6.37 -3.82
C TYR A 19 -19.20 -7.29 -4.15
N LEU A 20 -18.18 -6.81 -4.86
CA LEU A 20 -16.98 -7.59 -5.16
C LEU A 20 -16.23 -7.99 -3.87
N LEU A 21 -16.17 -7.09 -2.88
CA LEU A 21 -15.58 -7.42 -1.59
C LEU A 21 -16.36 -8.52 -0.88
N LYS A 22 -17.69 -8.41 -0.84
CA LYS A 22 -18.55 -9.41 -0.21
C LYS A 22 -18.42 -10.78 -0.87
N GLU A 23 -18.28 -10.81 -2.20
CA GLU A 23 -18.08 -12.05 -2.93
C GLU A 23 -16.76 -12.73 -2.55
N ALA A 24 -15.66 -11.96 -2.49
CA ALA A 24 -14.37 -12.49 -2.05
C ALA A 24 -14.39 -12.96 -0.59
N LEU A 25 -15.07 -12.22 0.29
CA LEU A 25 -15.21 -12.59 1.70
C LEU A 25 -16.11 -13.83 1.89
N SER A 26 -17.16 -14.00 1.05
CA SER A 26 -18.01 -15.20 1.04
C SER A 26 -17.16 -16.45 0.80
N ALA A 27 -16.27 -16.43 -0.21
CA ALA A 27 -15.36 -17.53 -0.49
C ALA A 27 -14.41 -17.85 0.70
N CYS A 28 -13.93 -16.81 1.39
CA CYS A 28 -13.14 -17.02 2.62
C CYS A 28 -13.98 -17.68 3.73
N GLN A 29 -15.22 -17.22 3.93
CA GLN A 29 -16.12 -17.75 4.94
C GLN A 29 -16.54 -19.20 4.66
N GLU A 30 -16.83 -19.53 3.41
CA GLU A 30 -17.15 -20.88 2.95
C GLU A 30 -16.01 -21.87 3.24
N GLN A 31 -14.77 -21.37 3.25
CA GLN A 31 -13.58 -22.16 3.58
C GLN A 31 -13.19 -22.10 5.09
N GLY A 32 -14.08 -21.56 5.94
CA GLY A 32 -13.96 -21.59 7.40
C GLY A 32 -13.20 -20.43 8.03
N ALA A 33 -13.00 -19.33 7.32
CA ALA A 33 -12.41 -18.13 7.91
C ALA A 33 -13.42 -17.41 8.82
N ASP A 34 -12.90 -16.75 9.87
CA ASP A 34 -13.62 -15.76 10.66
C ASP A 34 -13.51 -14.41 9.93
N VAL A 35 -14.65 -13.98 9.36
CA VAL A 35 -14.68 -12.85 8.43
C VAL A 35 -15.30 -11.62 9.08
N THR A 36 -14.62 -10.48 8.97
CA THR A 36 -15.16 -9.17 9.34
C THR A 36 -15.11 -8.22 8.15
N MET A 37 -15.99 -7.22 8.13
CA MET A 37 -16.03 -6.20 7.08
C MET A 37 -16.29 -4.81 7.64
N ILE A 38 -15.56 -3.82 7.13
CA ILE A 38 -15.82 -2.40 7.43
C ILE A 38 -15.88 -1.56 6.15
N ASN A 39 -16.58 -0.43 6.26
CA ASN A 39 -16.51 0.63 5.27
C ASN A 39 -15.85 1.85 5.92
N LEU A 40 -14.72 2.32 5.39
CA LEU A 40 -13.97 3.47 5.93
C LEU A 40 -14.82 4.75 6.00
N ARG A 41 -15.87 4.85 5.19
CA ARG A 41 -16.80 5.99 5.21
C ARG A 41 -17.72 6.04 6.43
N ASP A 42 -17.80 4.96 7.18
CA ASP A 42 -18.58 4.91 8.43
C ASP A 42 -17.75 5.38 9.65
N TYR A 43 -16.48 5.80 9.42
CA TYR A 43 -15.54 6.21 10.44
C TYR A 43 -15.05 7.64 10.21
N ASN A 44 -14.70 8.33 11.29
CA ASN A 44 -13.99 9.60 11.20
C ASN A 44 -12.49 9.31 11.00
N ILE A 45 -11.95 9.66 9.84
CA ILE A 45 -10.55 9.45 9.49
C ILE A 45 -9.98 10.77 9.00
N LEU A 46 -9.06 11.34 9.75
CA LEU A 46 -8.36 12.56 9.40
C LEU A 46 -7.15 12.26 8.52
N ASP A 47 -6.80 13.17 7.65
CA ASP A 47 -5.59 13.11 6.82
C ASP A 47 -4.31 13.36 7.62
N CYS A 48 -3.17 13.00 7.03
CA CYS A 48 -1.86 13.25 7.63
C CYS A 48 -1.51 14.75 7.61
N THR A 49 -1.17 15.30 8.78
CA THR A 49 -0.78 16.72 8.89
C THR A 49 0.70 16.99 8.58
N GLY A 50 1.50 15.95 8.29
CA GLY A 50 2.94 16.11 8.03
C GLY A 50 3.75 16.55 9.25
N CYS A 51 3.27 16.33 10.46
CA CYS A 51 3.89 16.81 11.70
C CYS A 51 5.20 16.07 12.09
N THR A 52 5.55 14.99 11.39
CA THR A 52 6.76 14.16 11.59
C THR A 52 6.96 13.55 13.00
N ALA A 53 6.00 13.63 13.90
CA ALA A 53 6.14 13.12 15.26
C ALA A 53 6.42 11.60 15.31
N CYS A 54 5.75 10.81 14.44
CA CYS A 54 5.97 9.36 14.34
C CYS A 54 7.40 9.04 13.87
N THR A 55 7.89 9.69 12.81
CA THR A 55 9.25 9.45 12.28
C THR A 55 10.32 9.88 13.29
N LYS A 56 10.13 10.98 14.00
CA LYS A 56 11.01 11.40 15.08
C LYS A 56 11.01 10.37 16.22
N GLY A 57 9.84 9.90 16.63
CA GLY A 57 9.74 8.84 17.63
C GLY A 57 10.50 7.58 17.23
N MET A 58 10.31 7.13 15.98
CA MET A 58 11.04 5.96 15.44
C MET A 58 12.56 6.17 15.46
N SER A 59 13.06 7.35 15.06
CA SER A 59 14.50 7.65 15.11
C SER A 59 15.08 7.67 16.54
N GLU A 60 14.23 7.87 17.55
CA GLU A 60 14.59 7.81 18.97
C GLU A 60 14.32 6.41 19.59
N GLY A 61 13.90 5.41 18.81
CA GLY A 61 13.52 4.07 19.29
C GLY A 61 12.24 4.05 20.13
N LYS A 62 11.34 5.03 19.94
CA LYS A 62 10.13 5.21 20.74
C LYS A 62 8.87 5.04 19.92
N ASN A 63 7.94 4.20 20.36
CA ASN A 63 6.59 4.17 19.81
C ASN A 63 5.75 5.31 20.39
N VAL A 64 5.64 6.39 19.65
CA VAL A 64 4.83 7.56 20.03
C VAL A 64 3.44 7.57 19.39
N GLY A 65 3.18 6.65 18.46
CA GLY A 65 1.95 6.61 17.68
C GLY A 65 1.74 7.85 16.80
N CYS A 66 0.50 8.12 16.43
CA CYS A 66 0.13 9.31 15.68
C CYS A 66 -0.51 10.36 16.60
N VAL A 67 -0.17 11.64 16.42
CA VAL A 67 -0.75 12.76 17.19
C VAL A 67 -2.28 12.87 17.04
N LEU A 68 -2.85 12.22 16.04
CA LEU A 68 -4.29 12.19 15.77
C LEU A 68 -5.01 10.96 16.36
N ASP A 69 -4.31 10.01 16.97
CA ASP A 69 -4.89 8.73 17.44
C ASP A 69 -6.05 8.88 18.43
N LYS A 70 -6.11 10.00 19.14
CA LYS A 70 -7.21 10.31 20.07
C LYS A 70 -8.30 11.20 19.45
N LYS A 71 -8.16 11.58 18.17
CA LYS A 71 -9.05 12.54 17.49
C LYS A 71 -9.90 11.88 16.41
N ASP A 72 -9.55 10.66 16.02
CA ASP A 72 -10.24 9.92 14.97
C ASP A 72 -10.24 8.39 15.23
N ASP A 73 -10.84 7.66 14.31
CA ASP A 73 -11.03 6.20 14.44
C ASP A 73 -9.88 5.37 13.87
N LYS A 74 -8.85 5.99 13.23
CA LYS A 74 -7.84 5.22 12.51
C LYS A 74 -7.12 4.22 13.41
N LYS A 75 -6.68 4.64 14.59
CA LYS A 75 -5.97 3.73 15.50
C LYS A 75 -6.81 2.51 15.84
N ARG A 76 -8.10 2.68 16.14
CA ARG A 76 -9.03 1.59 16.44
C ARG A 76 -9.14 0.59 15.28
N ILE A 77 -9.19 1.09 14.04
CA ILE A 77 -9.22 0.22 12.84
C ILE A 77 -7.90 -0.53 12.70
N MET A 78 -6.75 0.17 12.87
CA MET A 78 -5.44 -0.44 12.76
C MET A 78 -5.19 -1.50 13.82
N ASP A 79 -5.62 -1.28 15.06
CA ASP A 79 -5.50 -2.27 16.15
C ASP A 79 -6.25 -3.58 15.82
N VAL A 80 -7.37 -3.49 15.10
CA VAL A 80 -8.10 -4.68 14.61
C VAL A 80 -7.39 -5.27 13.40
N MET A 81 -7.02 -4.44 12.42
CA MET A 81 -6.44 -4.88 11.14
C MET A 81 -5.10 -5.60 11.33
N LEU A 82 -4.22 -5.10 12.18
CA LEU A 82 -2.91 -5.72 12.44
C LEU A 82 -3.02 -7.07 13.16
N ASN A 83 -4.19 -7.41 13.70
CA ASN A 83 -4.50 -8.71 14.29
C ASN A 83 -5.20 -9.69 13.33
N GLN A 84 -5.34 -9.33 12.05
CA GLN A 84 -5.85 -10.22 11.03
C GLN A 84 -4.72 -11.03 10.37
N ASP A 85 -5.04 -12.20 9.83
CA ASP A 85 -4.13 -13.01 9.01
C ASP A 85 -4.14 -12.53 7.56
N ALA A 86 -5.30 -12.01 7.10
CA ALA A 86 -5.42 -11.41 5.78
C ALA A 86 -6.33 -10.18 5.78
N VAL A 87 -6.10 -9.28 4.81
CA VAL A 87 -7.01 -8.17 4.51
C VAL A 87 -7.34 -8.14 3.02
N ILE A 88 -8.60 -7.88 2.68
CA ILE A 88 -9.03 -7.62 1.29
C ILE A 88 -9.53 -6.18 1.23
N PHE A 89 -8.85 -5.34 0.46
CA PHE A 89 -9.31 -3.99 0.17
C PHE A 89 -10.07 -3.97 -1.15
N SER A 90 -11.27 -3.39 -1.15
CA SER A 90 -12.00 -3.08 -2.38
C SER A 90 -12.37 -1.60 -2.41
N VAL A 91 -11.70 -0.84 -3.29
CA VAL A 91 -11.72 0.62 -3.28
C VAL A 91 -12.12 1.14 -4.66
N PRO A 92 -13.10 2.06 -4.75
CA PRO A 92 -13.41 2.69 -6.04
C PRO A 92 -12.30 3.64 -6.46
N THR A 93 -12.13 3.73 -7.79
CA THR A 93 -11.27 4.71 -8.44
C THR A 93 -12.03 5.99 -8.67
N TYR A 94 -11.52 7.10 -8.17
CA TYR A 94 -11.99 8.43 -8.49
C TYR A 94 -10.82 9.25 -9.03
N ASP A 95 -11.00 9.82 -10.21
CA ASP A 95 -10.00 10.67 -10.86
C ASP A 95 -8.60 10.01 -10.89
N LEU A 96 -8.54 8.80 -11.48
CA LEU A 96 -7.36 7.94 -11.67
C LEU A 96 -6.80 7.28 -10.39
N MET A 97 -7.20 7.70 -9.21
CA MET A 97 -6.61 7.33 -7.92
C MET A 97 -7.60 6.55 -7.03
N PRO A 98 -7.13 5.83 -6.01
CA PRO A 98 -8.00 5.37 -4.93
C PRO A 98 -8.72 6.55 -4.27
N THR A 99 -9.90 6.33 -3.69
CA THR A 99 -10.67 7.40 -3.04
C THR A 99 -9.87 8.16 -1.99
N ALA A 100 -10.15 9.46 -1.80
CA ALA A 100 -9.53 10.28 -0.78
C ALA A 100 -9.68 9.69 0.64
N THR A 101 -10.83 9.06 0.94
CA THR A 101 -11.05 8.37 2.23
C THR A 101 -10.04 7.22 2.44
N TYR A 102 -9.77 6.42 1.39
CA TYR A 102 -8.75 5.39 1.46
C TYR A 102 -7.35 6.01 1.63
N LEU A 103 -7.03 7.04 0.86
CA LEU A 103 -5.72 7.71 0.93
C LEU A 103 -5.49 8.35 2.31
N ALA A 104 -6.49 9.00 2.90
CA ALA A 104 -6.40 9.54 4.26
C ALA A 104 -6.10 8.43 5.29
N PHE A 105 -6.77 7.27 5.16
CA PHE A 105 -6.46 6.10 5.97
C PHE A 105 -5.04 5.61 5.71
N ALA A 106 -4.64 5.39 4.47
CA ALA A 106 -3.38 4.76 4.10
C ALA A 106 -2.15 5.64 4.44
N GLN A 107 -2.16 6.94 4.12
CA GLN A 107 -1.02 7.84 4.30
C GLN A 107 -0.59 8.04 5.76
N ARG A 108 -1.41 7.70 6.73
CA ARG A 108 -1.05 7.73 8.16
C ARG A 108 -0.54 6.39 8.69
N SER A 109 -0.34 5.39 7.83
CA SER A 109 0.10 4.05 8.25
C SER A 109 1.55 4.00 8.71
N LEU A 110 2.37 5.02 8.38
CA LEU A 110 3.74 5.12 8.88
C LEU A 110 3.85 5.10 10.42
N ALA A 111 2.84 5.63 11.14
CA ALA A 111 2.81 5.51 12.60
C ALA A 111 2.60 4.07 13.11
N PHE A 112 2.32 3.13 12.21
CA PHE A 112 2.09 1.70 12.44
C PHE A 112 3.09 0.84 11.67
N GLU A 113 4.30 1.38 11.38
CA GLU A 113 5.36 0.65 10.68
C GLU A 113 5.72 -0.63 11.45
N THR A 114 5.31 -1.77 10.93
CA THR A 114 5.39 -3.05 11.66
C THR A 114 6.81 -3.50 11.89
N ALA A 115 7.73 -3.30 10.94
CA ALA A 115 9.13 -3.66 11.14
C ALA A 115 9.75 -2.91 12.33
N PHE A 116 9.41 -1.63 12.51
CA PHE A 116 9.83 -0.87 13.68
C PHE A 116 9.16 -1.37 14.97
N LEU A 117 7.83 -1.58 14.93
CA LEU A 117 7.08 -2.03 16.10
C LEU A 117 7.51 -3.41 16.59
N GLU A 118 7.84 -4.31 15.67
CA GLU A 118 8.41 -5.64 15.96
C GLU A 118 9.82 -5.54 16.56
N ALA A 119 10.67 -4.69 15.98
CA ALA A 119 12.04 -4.48 16.46
C ALA A 119 12.10 -3.96 17.91
N ILE A 120 11.12 -3.17 18.34
CA ILE A 120 11.00 -2.68 19.74
C ILE A 120 10.08 -3.54 20.60
N HIS A 121 9.68 -4.73 20.14
CA HIS A 121 8.79 -5.67 20.84
C HIS A 121 7.42 -5.07 21.23
N ALA A 122 6.91 -4.10 20.47
CA ALA A 122 5.58 -3.51 20.68
C ALA A 122 4.45 -4.34 20.09
N ILE A 123 4.75 -5.15 19.06
CA ILE A 123 3.85 -6.15 18.48
C ILE A 123 4.64 -7.45 18.20
N GLU A 124 3.91 -8.55 18.07
CA GLU A 124 4.48 -9.83 17.62
C GLU A 124 4.52 -9.87 16.09
N HIS A 125 5.53 -10.54 15.54
CA HIS A 125 5.63 -10.80 14.10
C HIS A 125 4.47 -11.65 13.61
N ARG A 126 3.93 -11.31 12.44
CA ARG A 126 2.89 -12.09 11.75
C ARG A 126 3.09 -12.01 10.24
N ASP A 127 2.96 -13.16 9.58
CA ASP A 127 2.94 -13.27 8.12
C ASP A 127 1.58 -12.91 7.55
N ARG A 128 1.33 -11.62 7.36
CA ARG A 128 0.07 -11.09 6.86
C ARG A 128 0.03 -11.07 5.33
N ILE A 129 -1.15 -11.29 4.75
CA ILE A 129 -1.34 -11.19 3.30
C ILE A 129 -2.48 -10.24 2.94
N ALA A 130 -2.46 -9.72 1.71
CA ALA A 130 -3.52 -8.85 1.22
C ALA A 130 -3.99 -9.22 -0.19
N GLY A 131 -5.29 -8.98 -0.44
CA GLY A 131 -5.90 -8.89 -1.76
C GLY A 131 -6.37 -7.46 -2.04
N LEU A 132 -6.21 -6.99 -3.28
CA LEU A 132 -6.59 -5.62 -3.66
C LEU A 132 -7.55 -5.64 -4.84
N ILE A 133 -8.69 -4.96 -4.71
CA ILE A 133 -9.68 -4.77 -5.77
C ILE A 133 -9.84 -3.27 -6.01
N SER A 134 -9.44 -2.81 -7.19
CA SER A 134 -9.76 -1.45 -7.64
C SER A 134 -10.96 -1.49 -8.57
N VAL A 135 -11.90 -0.57 -8.41
CA VAL A 135 -13.18 -0.59 -9.14
C VAL A 135 -13.43 0.74 -9.84
N GLY A 136 -13.53 0.73 -11.15
CA GLY A 136 -13.77 1.95 -11.92
C GLY A 136 -14.73 1.79 -13.09
N GLY A 137 -15.31 2.91 -13.48
CA GLY A 137 -16.35 2.98 -14.52
C GLY A 137 -15.84 2.96 -15.95
N SER A 138 -14.54 3.15 -16.17
CA SER A 138 -13.95 3.26 -17.51
C SER A 138 -12.92 2.16 -17.76
N THR A 139 -12.17 2.28 -18.83
CA THR A 139 -11.08 1.38 -19.22
C THR A 139 -9.87 1.54 -18.28
N ARG A 140 -8.91 0.62 -18.37
CA ARG A 140 -7.70 0.59 -17.55
C ARG A 140 -6.94 1.92 -17.51
N SER A 141 -6.84 2.62 -18.64
CA SER A 141 -6.12 3.91 -18.73
C SER A 141 -6.70 5.01 -17.81
N TRP A 142 -7.97 4.89 -17.44
CA TRP A 142 -8.65 5.80 -16.50
C TRP A 142 -8.63 5.32 -15.04
N GLN A 143 -7.79 4.32 -14.74
CA GLN A 143 -7.57 3.77 -13.41
C GLN A 143 -6.07 3.58 -13.16
N SER A 144 -5.24 4.36 -13.84
CA SER A 144 -3.81 4.11 -14.01
C SER A 144 -2.98 4.16 -12.72
N MET A 145 -3.48 4.80 -11.68
CA MET A 145 -2.80 4.91 -10.37
C MET A 145 -3.58 4.23 -9.24
N ALA A 146 -4.64 3.50 -9.58
CA ALA A 146 -5.56 3.00 -8.57
C ALA A 146 -4.98 1.82 -7.79
N LEU A 147 -4.56 0.74 -8.46
CA LEU A 147 -3.93 -0.41 -7.79
C LEU A 147 -2.54 -0.06 -7.25
N GLU A 148 -1.75 0.69 -8.01
CA GLU A 148 -0.43 1.17 -7.60
C GLU A 148 -0.51 1.99 -6.31
N GLY A 149 -1.48 2.91 -6.22
CA GLY A 149 -1.70 3.70 -5.01
C GLY A 149 -2.17 2.87 -3.82
N MET A 150 -2.98 1.83 -4.06
CA MET A 150 -3.37 0.90 -2.99
C MET A 150 -2.19 0.05 -2.54
N GLN A 151 -1.44 -0.51 -3.46
CA GLN A 151 -0.32 -1.41 -3.19
C GLN A 151 0.81 -0.70 -2.44
N ALA A 152 1.19 0.51 -2.88
CA ALA A 152 2.24 1.30 -2.25
C ALA A 152 1.97 1.61 -0.77
N THR A 153 0.72 1.57 -0.33
CA THR A 153 0.34 1.84 1.06
C THR A 153 0.32 0.60 1.96
N MET A 154 0.54 -0.60 1.42
CA MET A 154 0.57 -1.85 2.20
C MET A 154 1.90 -2.11 2.91
N PHE A 155 2.99 -1.49 2.48
CA PHE A 155 4.34 -1.80 2.97
C PHE A 155 4.51 -1.56 4.46
N THR A 156 4.06 -0.42 4.97
CA THR A 156 4.21 -0.05 6.38
C THR A 156 3.49 -0.98 7.35
N THR A 157 2.55 -1.76 6.87
CA THR A 157 1.75 -2.70 7.67
C THR A 157 2.08 -4.16 7.41
N ASP A 158 3.09 -4.41 6.58
CA ASP A 158 3.62 -5.73 6.23
C ASP A 158 2.55 -6.73 5.73
N PHE A 159 1.55 -6.23 5.03
CA PHE A 159 0.61 -7.08 4.31
C PHE A 159 1.16 -7.39 2.92
N LYS A 160 1.66 -8.61 2.70
CA LYS A 160 2.13 -9.04 1.40
C LYS A 160 0.95 -9.20 0.44
N VAL A 161 0.94 -8.40 -0.62
CA VAL A 161 -0.09 -8.49 -1.66
C VAL A 161 0.12 -9.77 -2.47
N VAL A 162 -0.88 -10.65 -2.47
CA VAL A 162 -0.83 -11.95 -3.16
C VAL A 162 -1.78 -12.04 -4.35
N ASP A 163 -2.76 -11.14 -4.44
CA ASP A 163 -3.70 -11.09 -5.56
C ASP A 163 -4.24 -9.68 -5.76
N MET A 164 -4.50 -9.30 -7.03
CA MET A 164 -5.08 -8.00 -7.38
C MET A 164 -6.14 -8.15 -8.47
N ILE A 165 -7.18 -7.33 -8.40
CA ILE A 165 -8.22 -7.21 -9.44
C ILE A 165 -8.37 -5.74 -9.84
N LEU A 166 -8.29 -5.45 -11.13
CA LEU A 166 -8.68 -4.17 -11.70
C LEU A 166 -10.04 -4.33 -12.40
N ALA A 167 -11.12 -4.05 -11.65
CA ALA A 167 -12.47 -4.09 -12.19
C ALA A 167 -12.74 -2.83 -13.02
N THR A 168 -12.86 -2.99 -14.33
CA THR A 168 -13.07 -1.90 -15.30
C THR A 168 -14.49 -1.93 -15.86
N GLN A 169 -14.93 -0.81 -16.43
CA GLN A 169 -16.18 -0.68 -17.19
C GLN A 169 -17.44 -1.03 -16.40
N VAL A 170 -17.45 -0.72 -15.11
CA VAL A 170 -18.61 -0.89 -14.20
C VAL A 170 -19.10 0.45 -13.63
N PRO A 171 -19.52 1.41 -14.50
CA PRO A 171 -19.94 2.75 -14.05
C PRO A 171 -21.25 2.75 -13.25
N GLY A 172 -22.17 1.84 -13.56
CA GLY A 172 -23.47 1.73 -12.89
C GLY A 172 -23.36 1.11 -11.51
N ASN A 173 -24.15 1.60 -10.56
CA ASN A 173 -24.21 1.01 -9.22
C ASN A 173 -24.80 -0.41 -9.28
N GLY A 174 -24.07 -1.39 -8.77
CA GLY A 174 -24.45 -2.80 -8.85
C GLY A 174 -24.22 -3.45 -10.22
N GLN A 175 -23.62 -2.74 -11.17
CA GLN A 175 -23.40 -3.29 -12.52
C GLN A 175 -22.44 -4.50 -12.52
N CYS A 176 -21.53 -4.62 -11.57
CA CYS A 176 -20.67 -5.80 -11.43
C CYS A 176 -21.49 -7.09 -11.27
N LEU A 177 -22.69 -7.03 -10.69
CA LEU A 177 -23.59 -8.19 -10.51
C LEU A 177 -24.12 -8.78 -11.83
N LEU A 178 -23.97 -8.06 -12.93
CA LEU A 178 -24.31 -8.53 -14.30
C LEU A 178 -23.10 -9.12 -15.03
N ASN A 179 -21.93 -9.14 -14.39
CA ASN A 179 -20.70 -9.66 -14.96
C ASN A 179 -20.26 -10.90 -14.16
N ASP A 180 -20.74 -12.05 -14.61
CA ASP A 180 -20.48 -13.34 -13.94
C ASP A 180 -18.97 -13.66 -13.87
N GLU A 181 -18.18 -13.29 -14.87
CA GLU A 181 -16.73 -13.51 -14.86
C GLU A 181 -16.03 -12.67 -13.77
N LEU A 182 -16.43 -11.40 -13.65
CA LEU A 182 -15.88 -10.51 -12.63
C LEU A 182 -16.28 -10.95 -11.22
N MET A 183 -17.52 -11.39 -11.04
CA MET A 183 -18.00 -11.94 -9.76
C MET A 183 -17.24 -13.24 -9.43
N ALA A 184 -17.12 -14.16 -10.38
CA ALA A 184 -16.34 -15.39 -10.20
C ALA A 184 -14.85 -15.09 -9.93
N ARG A 185 -14.28 -14.03 -10.54
CA ARG A 185 -12.90 -13.60 -10.27
C ARG A 185 -12.74 -13.05 -8.85
N ALA A 186 -13.74 -12.34 -8.34
CA ALA A 186 -13.74 -11.88 -6.96
C ALA A 186 -13.86 -13.05 -5.96
N HIS A 187 -14.71 -14.02 -6.26
CA HIS A 187 -14.81 -15.27 -5.49
C HIS A 187 -13.45 -15.99 -5.44
N ARG A 188 -12.82 -16.17 -6.59
CA ARG A 188 -11.50 -16.79 -6.71
C ARG A 188 -10.42 -16.07 -5.91
N MET A 189 -10.48 -14.72 -5.77
CA MET A 189 -9.57 -14.00 -4.87
C MET A 189 -9.72 -14.49 -3.41
N GLY A 190 -10.94 -14.71 -2.94
CA GLY A 190 -11.16 -15.27 -1.61
C GLY A 190 -10.56 -16.66 -1.45
N GLU A 191 -10.73 -17.52 -2.47
CA GLU A 191 -10.10 -18.86 -2.51
C GLU A 191 -8.58 -18.75 -2.49
N ASN A 192 -7.99 -17.86 -3.30
CA ASN A 192 -6.55 -17.59 -3.36
C ASN A 192 -5.99 -17.12 -2.00
N ILE A 193 -6.70 -16.23 -1.31
CA ILE A 193 -6.33 -15.79 0.04
C ILE A 193 -6.30 -16.99 1.00
N MET A 194 -7.31 -17.85 0.98
CA MET A 194 -7.37 -19.00 1.87
C MET A 194 -6.31 -20.06 1.56
N GLU A 195 -5.98 -20.26 0.28
CA GLU A 195 -4.87 -21.11 -0.14
C GLU A 195 -3.53 -20.57 0.36
N CYS A 196 -3.26 -19.28 0.15
CA CYS A 196 -2.05 -18.63 0.65
C CYS A 196 -1.93 -18.71 2.18
N LEU A 197 -3.02 -18.54 2.93
CA LEU A 197 -2.98 -18.65 4.39
C LEU A 197 -2.63 -20.07 4.88
N ARG A 198 -3.00 -21.11 4.12
CA ARG A 198 -2.66 -22.50 4.42
C ARG A 198 -1.23 -22.87 3.98
N THR A 199 -0.65 -22.08 3.08
CA THR A 199 0.68 -22.27 2.54
C THR A 199 1.72 -21.62 3.46
N PRO A 200 2.84 -22.31 3.82
CA PRO A 200 3.92 -21.71 4.58
C PRO A 200 4.42 -20.40 3.93
N ALA A 201 4.73 -19.38 4.70
CA ALA A 201 5.06 -18.04 4.20
C ALA A 201 6.16 -18.04 3.13
N ALA A 202 7.20 -18.86 3.31
CA ALA A 202 8.32 -18.98 2.36
C ALA A 202 7.94 -19.65 1.01
N GLU A 203 6.79 -20.33 0.95
CA GLU A 203 6.32 -21.04 -0.24
C GLU A 203 5.19 -20.28 -0.96
N ARG A 204 4.70 -19.19 -0.36
CA ARG A 204 3.62 -18.38 -0.93
C ARG A 204 4.06 -17.75 -2.24
N LYS A 205 3.18 -17.83 -3.23
CA LYS A 205 3.37 -17.26 -4.57
C LYS A 205 2.31 -16.20 -4.85
N TRP A 206 2.55 -15.45 -5.90
CA TRP A 206 1.52 -14.64 -6.52
C TRP A 206 0.39 -15.53 -7.02
N MET A 207 -0.85 -15.14 -6.73
CA MET A 207 -2.07 -15.87 -7.07
C MET A 207 -2.95 -15.13 -8.07
N GLY A 208 -2.61 -13.87 -8.38
CA GLY A 208 -3.29 -13.06 -9.38
C GLY A 208 -2.91 -13.43 -10.81
N GLU A 209 -3.39 -12.64 -11.77
CA GLU A 209 -3.07 -12.83 -13.18
C GLU A 209 -1.57 -12.54 -13.42
N GLU A 210 -0.88 -13.40 -14.18
CA GLU A 210 0.57 -13.27 -14.44
C GLU A 210 0.92 -11.98 -15.20
N ASP A 211 0.03 -11.52 -16.08
CA ASP A 211 0.18 -10.32 -16.88
C ASP A 211 -0.42 -9.06 -16.25
N MET A 212 -0.68 -9.08 -14.93
CA MET A 212 -1.27 -7.96 -14.22
C MET A 212 -0.42 -6.69 -14.37
N GLY A 213 0.90 -6.79 -14.32
CA GLY A 213 1.81 -5.66 -14.44
C GLY A 213 3.22 -6.02 -14.87
N TRP A 214 4.02 -4.98 -15.14
CA TRP A 214 5.39 -5.10 -15.66
C TRP A 214 6.40 -5.64 -14.64
N CYS A 215 6.24 -5.28 -13.37
CA CYS A 215 7.20 -5.65 -12.34
C CYS A 215 7.01 -7.11 -11.91
N PRO A 216 7.99 -8.00 -12.11
CA PRO A 216 7.85 -9.41 -11.72
C PRO A 216 7.87 -9.62 -10.20
N ASN A 217 8.27 -8.61 -9.41
CA ASN A 217 8.27 -8.70 -7.95
C ASN A 217 6.91 -8.35 -7.33
N CYS A 218 6.30 -7.25 -7.76
CA CYS A 218 5.06 -6.76 -7.14
C CYS A 218 3.88 -6.63 -8.11
N HIS A 219 4.05 -7.00 -9.38
CA HIS A 219 3.02 -6.95 -10.44
C HIS A 219 2.42 -5.56 -10.69
N SER A 220 3.16 -4.49 -10.37
CA SER A 220 2.78 -3.12 -10.68
C SER A 220 3.14 -2.74 -12.12
N ASN A 221 2.38 -1.78 -12.69
CA ASN A 221 2.67 -1.16 -13.98
C ASN A 221 3.50 0.13 -13.87
N ALA A 222 3.77 0.61 -12.67
CA ALA A 222 4.46 1.88 -12.45
C ALA A 222 5.99 1.70 -12.53
N LEU A 223 6.53 1.72 -13.75
CA LEU A 223 7.97 1.78 -14.02
C LEU A 223 8.38 3.21 -14.38
N VAL A 224 9.56 3.62 -13.92
CA VAL A 224 10.14 4.93 -14.19
C VAL A 224 11.60 4.82 -14.60
N LEU A 225 12.12 5.88 -15.19
CA LEU A 225 13.56 6.04 -15.38
C LEU A 225 14.21 6.19 -14.01
N GLY A 226 15.26 5.42 -13.78
CA GLY A 226 16.00 5.45 -12.52
C GLY A 226 16.86 6.70 -12.38
N GLU A 227 17.14 7.05 -11.14
CA GLU A 227 18.03 8.14 -10.76
C GLU A 227 19.11 7.62 -9.80
N PRO A 228 20.30 8.26 -9.74
CA PRO A 228 21.31 7.92 -8.74
C PRO A 228 20.72 8.05 -7.33
N GLN A 229 20.78 6.98 -6.56
CA GLN A 229 20.22 6.93 -5.22
C GLN A 229 21.23 7.48 -4.19
N TRP A 230 20.79 7.71 -2.97
CA TRP A 230 21.58 8.33 -1.88
C TRP A 230 22.89 7.58 -1.52
N ASP A 231 22.93 6.27 -1.78
CA ASP A 231 24.09 5.38 -1.56
C ASP A 231 24.91 5.12 -2.83
N GLY A 232 24.57 5.80 -3.93
CA GLY A 232 25.26 5.70 -5.22
C GLY A 232 24.79 4.56 -6.11
N LEU A 233 23.82 3.75 -5.69
CA LEU A 233 23.18 2.76 -6.56
C LEU A 233 22.42 3.46 -7.70
N TYR A 234 22.43 2.82 -8.86
CA TYR A 234 21.71 3.30 -10.03
C TYR A 234 21.20 2.13 -10.86
N TYR A 235 19.94 2.20 -11.22
CA TYR A 235 19.31 1.29 -12.17
C TYR A 235 18.66 2.09 -13.29
N PRO A 236 18.79 1.69 -14.59
CA PRO A 236 18.15 2.40 -15.70
C PRO A 236 16.63 2.54 -15.57
N ILE A 237 15.98 1.51 -14.98
CA ILE A 237 14.54 1.47 -14.75
C ILE A 237 14.29 1.03 -13.31
N GLU A 238 13.33 1.67 -12.67
CA GLU A 238 12.91 1.31 -11.31
C GLU A 238 11.39 1.12 -11.23
N CYS A 239 10.94 0.19 -10.39
CA CYS A 239 9.54 0.06 -10.03
C CYS A 239 9.19 1.06 -8.93
N GLN A 240 8.28 1.98 -9.21
CA GLN A 240 7.86 3.00 -8.22
C GLN A 240 7.16 2.41 -7.00
N VAL A 241 6.53 1.24 -7.14
CA VAL A 241 5.80 0.59 -6.06
C VAL A 241 6.75 -0.12 -5.10
N CYS A 242 7.49 -1.14 -5.56
CA CYS A 242 8.33 -1.94 -4.65
C CYS A 242 9.80 -1.44 -4.56
N GLY A 243 10.27 -0.61 -5.49
CA GLY A 243 11.65 -0.15 -5.53
C GLY A 243 12.60 -1.11 -6.23
N ALA A 244 12.11 -2.16 -6.89
CA ALA A 244 12.95 -3.06 -7.67
C ALA A 244 13.65 -2.30 -8.81
N GLY A 245 14.97 -2.45 -8.91
CA GLY A 245 15.80 -1.85 -9.95
C GLY A 245 16.19 -2.84 -11.04
N GLY A 246 16.31 -2.37 -12.30
CA GLY A 246 16.64 -3.25 -13.41
C GLY A 246 16.70 -2.55 -14.77
N THR A 247 16.39 -3.31 -15.81
CA THR A 247 16.41 -2.87 -17.21
C THR A 247 15.16 -3.31 -17.95
N LEU A 248 14.88 -2.67 -19.10
CA LEU A 248 13.90 -3.18 -20.06
C LEU A 248 14.62 -3.94 -21.16
N GLU A 249 14.21 -5.18 -21.38
CA GLU A 249 14.75 -6.06 -22.40
C GLU A 249 13.68 -6.50 -23.40
N LYS A 250 14.10 -6.77 -24.64
CA LYS A 250 13.22 -7.42 -25.63
C LYS A 250 13.30 -8.93 -25.47
N THR A 251 12.13 -9.57 -25.46
CA THR A 251 12.01 -11.02 -25.57
C THR A 251 12.20 -11.46 -27.03
N GLU A 252 12.38 -12.75 -27.25
CA GLU A 252 12.53 -13.32 -28.60
C GLU A 252 11.30 -13.06 -29.52
N ASP A 253 10.11 -12.99 -28.92
CA ASP A 253 8.86 -12.64 -29.61
C ASP A 253 8.67 -11.12 -29.82
N GLY A 254 9.68 -10.32 -29.45
CA GLY A 254 9.74 -8.86 -29.67
C GLY A 254 8.98 -8.01 -28.64
N LYS A 255 8.41 -8.61 -27.60
CA LYS A 255 7.79 -7.89 -26.49
C LYS A 255 8.85 -7.31 -25.56
N TRP A 256 8.48 -6.30 -24.76
CA TRP A 256 9.30 -5.78 -23.71
C TRP A 256 9.00 -6.47 -22.38
N LYS A 257 10.02 -6.70 -21.59
CA LYS A 257 9.88 -7.14 -20.20
C LYS A 257 10.82 -6.31 -19.28
N PHE A 258 10.42 -6.13 -18.05
CA PHE A 258 11.28 -5.60 -17.00
C PHE A 258 12.07 -6.77 -16.39
N VAL A 259 13.40 -6.63 -16.41
CA VAL A 259 14.33 -7.63 -15.85
C VAL A 259 15.02 -6.99 -14.65
N ILE A 260 14.81 -7.57 -13.47
CA ILE A 260 15.41 -7.09 -12.22
C ILE A 260 16.91 -7.45 -12.24
N SER A 261 17.78 -6.47 -11.92
CA SER A 261 19.21 -6.68 -11.78
C SER A 261 19.53 -7.59 -10.58
N GLU A 262 20.74 -8.14 -10.53
CA GLU A 262 21.18 -9.05 -9.46
C GLU A 262 21.01 -8.45 -8.05
N ASP A 263 21.31 -7.17 -7.90
CA ASP A 263 21.16 -6.39 -6.68
C ASP A 263 19.88 -5.54 -6.64
N GLY A 264 19.01 -5.66 -7.66
CA GLY A 264 17.85 -4.80 -7.88
C GLY A 264 16.74 -4.92 -6.81
N LEU A 265 16.83 -5.89 -5.90
CA LEU A 265 15.90 -6.06 -4.78
C LEU A 265 16.46 -5.62 -3.42
N LEU A 266 17.67 -5.04 -3.37
CA LEU A 266 18.27 -4.59 -2.10
C LEU A 266 17.38 -3.60 -1.31
N LYS A 267 16.54 -2.85 -2.02
CA LYS A 267 15.62 -1.85 -1.44
C LYS A 267 14.17 -2.20 -1.67
N ASP A 268 13.87 -3.48 -1.79
CA ASP A 268 12.49 -3.95 -1.97
C ASP A 268 11.63 -3.59 -0.75
N ARG A 269 10.74 -2.61 -0.95
CA ARG A 269 9.84 -2.09 0.10
C ARG A 269 8.83 -3.13 0.60
N THR A 270 8.65 -4.23 -0.13
CA THR A 270 7.78 -5.33 0.28
C THR A 270 8.43 -6.24 1.34
N THR A 271 9.71 -6.00 1.67
CA THR A 271 10.48 -6.76 2.66
C THR A 271 10.88 -5.90 3.85
N VAL A 272 11.12 -6.53 4.99
CA VAL A 272 11.64 -5.85 6.19
C VAL A 272 13.03 -5.27 5.92
N GLU A 273 13.88 -6.02 5.22
CA GLU A 273 15.25 -5.63 4.87
C GLU A 273 15.27 -4.39 3.97
N GLY A 274 14.42 -4.36 2.94
CA GLY A 274 14.32 -3.19 2.04
C GLY A 274 13.78 -1.96 2.77
N ARG A 275 12.83 -2.12 3.69
CA ARG A 275 12.36 -1.01 4.53
C ARG A 275 13.42 -0.53 5.53
N ALA A 276 14.26 -1.43 6.06
CA ALA A 276 15.40 -1.05 6.89
C ALA A 276 16.38 -0.17 6.12
N LYS A 277 16.63 -0.46 4.82
CA LYS A 277 17.44 0.42 3.95
C LYS A 277 16.84 1.82 3.80
N HIS A 278 15.54 1.94 3.74
CA HIS A 278 14.88 3.26 3.73
C HIS A 278 15.04 4.00 5.07
N LEU A 279 15.07 3.31 6.20
CA LEU A 279 15.38 3.93 7.48
C LEU A 279 16.82 4.44 7.56
N GLU A 280 17.80 3.73 6.97
CA GLU A 280 19.19 4.20 6.82
C GLU A 280 19.25 5.46 5.94
N GLU A 281 18.50 5.49 4.84
CA GLU A 281 18.37 6.66 3.96
C GLU A 281 17.83 7.87 4.72
N ILE A 282 16.72 7.70 5.45
CA ILE A 282 16.13 8.78 6.27
C ILE A 282 17.14 9.29 7.30
N GLY A 283 17.83 8.39 8.00
CA GLY A 283 18.87 8.73 8.97
C GLY A 283 19.99 9.56 8.35
N THR A 284 20.46 9.18 7.17
CA THR A 284 21.53 9.87 6.45
C THR A 284 21.10 11.26 5.97
N ILE A 285 19.94 11.34 5.29
CA ILE A 285 19.45 12.61 4.70
C ILE A 285 19.02 13.58 5.81
N GLN A 286 18.19 13.12 6.76
CA GLN A 286 17.71 13.97 7.85
C GLN A 286 18.83 14.31 8.83
N GLY A 287 19.69 13.34 9.17
CA GLY A 287 20.85 13.57 10.04
C GLY A 287 21.82 14.60 9.44
N GLY A 288 22.07 14.52 8.13
CA GLY A 288 22.88 15.49 7.41
C GLY A 288 22.31 16.92 7.36
N PHE A 289 20.99 17.06 7.57
CA PHE A 289 20.34 18.37 7.68
C PHE A 289 20.21 18.83 9.12
N PHE A 290 19.56 18.03 9.99
CA PHE A 290 19.30 18.42 11.37
C PHE A 290 20.53 18.41 12.28
N GLY A 291 21.56 17.65 11.90
CA GLY A 291 22.86 17.64 12.58
C GLY A 291 23.78 18.78 12.19
N ASP A 292 23.41 19.65 11.25
CA ASP A 292 24.22 20.76 10.76
C ASP A 292 23.66 22.12 11.24
N PRO A 293 24.21 22.71 12.31
CA PRO A 293 23.72 23.98 12.86
C PRO A 293 23.80 25.15 11.86
N GLU A 294 24.78 25.14 10.94
CA GLU A 294 24.92 26.21 9.94
C GLU A 294 23.80 26.14 8.89
N LYS A 295 23.43 24.94 8.43
CA LYS A 295 22.25 24.76 7.56
C LYS A 295 20.97 25.21 8.25
N LEU A 296 20.78 24.85 9.50
CA LEU A 296 19.59 25.26 10.27
C LEU A 296 19.52 26.79 10.40
N LYS A 297 20.64 27.46 10.68
CA LYS A 297 20.74 28.92 10.74
C LYS A 297 20.40 29.57 9.38
N GLN A 298 20.98 29.09 8.30
CA GLN A 298 20.71 29.57 6.95
C GLN A 298 19.22 29.43 6.57
N VAL A 299 18.59 28.30 6.92
CA VAL A 299 17.14 28.11 6.72
C VAL A 299 16.34 29.10 7.58
N ALA A 300 16.72 29.30 8.84
CA ALA A 300 16.05 30.27 9.72
C ALA A 300 16.09 31.70 9.16
N GLU A 301 17.23 32.11 8.60
CA GLU A 301 17.39 33.41 7.96
C GLU A 301 16.58 33.53 6.66
N LYS A 302 16.68 32.53 5.77
CA LYS A 302 16.02 32.56 4.46
C LYS A 302 14.51 32.48 4.55
N LYS A 303 13.94 31.69 5.49
CA LYS A 303 12.49 31.53 5.63
C LYS A 303 11.76 32.82 6.01
N ILE A 304 12.43 33.80 6.66
CA ILE A 304 11.84 35.06 7.08
C ILE A 304 11.13 35.77 5.91
N LYS A 305 11.78 35.77 4.74
CA LYS A 305 11.21 36.33 3.50
C LYS A 305 9.87 35.68 3.16
N TYR A 306 9.79 34.35 3.23
CA TYR A 306 8.61 33.59 2.80
C TYR A 306 7.48 33.60 3.83
N VAL A 307 7.81 33.60 5.14
CA VAL A 307 6.82 33.72 6.21
C VAL A 307 6.07 35.05 6.14
N ASN A 308 6.73 36.12 5.68
CA ASN A 308 6.15 37.45 5.55
C ASN A 308 5.50 37.70 4.17
N MET A 309 5.51 36.72 3.27
CA MET A 309 4.80 36.81 1.99
C MET A 309 3.31 36.45 2.17
N HIS A 310 2.44 37.38 1.82
CA HIS A 310 1.00 37.16 1.87
C HIS A 310 0.42 37.30 0.47
N PHE A 311 -0.31 36.29 0.04
CA PHE A 311 -1.06 36.30 -1.21
C PHE A 311 -2.55 36.37 -0.91
N LYS A 312 -3.31 37.06 -1.78
CA LYS A 312 -4.77 37.16 -1.64
C LYS A 312 -5.36 35.73 -1.77
N GLY A 313 -6.10 35.30 -0.77
CA GLY A 313 -6.91 34.08 -0.82
C GLY A 313 -8.14 34.25 -1.74
N VAL A 314 -8.78 33.14 -2.10
CA VAL A 314 -10.08 33.09 -2.80
C VAL A 314 -11.21 33.10 -1.82
#